data_50e708203345052b31ed300ded3fb136
#
_entry.id   50e708203345052b31ed300ded3fb136
#
_cell.length_a   1.000
_cell.length_b   1.000
_cell.length_c   1.000
_cell.angle_alpha   90.00
_cell.angle_beta   90.00
_cell.angle_gamma   90.00
#
_symmetry.space_group_name_H-M   'P 1'
#
loop_
_entity.id
_entity.type
_entity.pdbx_description
1 polymer ?
#
loop_
_entity_poly.entity_id
_entity_poly.type
_entity_poly.pdbx_seq_one_letter_code
_entity_poly.pdbx_strand_id
1 'polypeptide(L)'
;MGDGQKGKRGGGGGGGGGGKRGRWHKPSSSSAAIPYGTRGVVVTCEQGKERAACRDVARALDEVFEAKFPSSAPPAAEEDPPADEDPEAGDAVDPPPTAEAKPRNAPVDPSDALAAELRQLKEEKSESRRFEYLNLDFKACAFVRMHADKGSAKTCEPSELVHALLNKARAGEARRRAGEDPGFVPRSRHVLRLVPADDVCFAGLEEIKKTAKTLIETHFVNLEKVPEGPEREKAKKTFAVSFASRANSSVKRADAIAAVADLVPRGHAVDLTSPDLTIAVEVIKGTCCLSVLREYHGLLKYNWRMLGLSDEERAAERSRGLSKTATAGETRDDDGKDA
;
A
#
# COMPACT_ATOMS: atom_id res chain seq x y z
N MET A 1 43.66 -58.23 38.86
CA MET A 1 43.05 -59.49 38.51
C MET A 1 41.84 -59.19 37.70
N GLY A 2 41.87 -59.30 36.50
CA GLY A 2 41.98 -60.26 35.44
C GLY A 2 40.86 -59.89 34.49
N ASP A 3 41.17 -59.43 33.31
CA ASP A 3 41.30 -60.12 32.05
C ASP A 3 39.96 -60.54 31.39
N GLY A 4 39.86 -60.21 30.09
CA GLY A 4 39.16 -60.97 29.08
C GLY A 4 38.28 -60.10 28.13
N GLN A 5 38.78 -59.45 27.16
CA GLN A 5 39.13 -59.70 25.77
C GLN A 5 38.24 -60.71 25.00
N LYS A 6 37.75 -60.23 23.85
CA LYS A 6 37.40 -60.82 22.53
C LYS A 6 35.96 -60.41 22.10
N GLY A 7 35.74 -59.76 21.00
CA GLY A 7 36.25 -59.93 19.66
C GLY A 7 35.22 -60.63 18.76
N LYS A 8 34.69 -59.96 17.75
CA LYS A 8 34.44 -60.35 16.34
C LYS A 8 33.17 -59.67 15.75
N ARG A 9 33.41 -58.82 14.80
CA ARG A 9 33.20 -58.99 13.34
C ARG A 9 31.78 -59.36 12.89
N GLY A 10 31.24 -58.49 12.04
CA GLY A 10 30.70 -58.99 10.80
C GLY A 10 29.47 -58.28 10.28
N GLY A 11 29.57 -57.69 9.07
CA GLY A 11 28.55 -57.61 8.05
C GLY A 11 27.66 -56.37 8.13
N GLY A 12 27.79 -55.38 7.32
CA GLY A 12 27.49 -55.39 5.92
C GLY A 12 25.99 -55.15 5.69
N GLY A 13 25.58 -53.93 5.31
CA GLY A 13 24.23 -53.65 4.88
C GLY A 13 24.04 -52.16 4.52
N GLY A 14 24.31 -51.85 3.26
CA GLY A 14 24.06 -50.53 2.71
C GLY A 14 22.56 -50.16 2.74
N GLY A 15 22.26 -48.98 3.18
CA GLY A 15 20.94 -48.38 3.11
C GLY A 15 21.09 -46.92 2.75
N GLY A 16 20.89 -46.62 1.47
CA GLY A 16 20.97 -45.27 0.92
C GLY A 16 20.00 -44.31 1.62
N GLY A 17 20.53 -43.50 2.52
CA GLY A 17 19.84 -42.36 3.09
C GLY A 17 19.75 -41.26 2.05
N GLY A 18 18.61 -41.20 1.32
CA GLY A 18 18.28 -40.09 0.46
C GLY A 18 18.23 -38.80 1.28
N GLY A 19 19.34 -38.06 1.22
CA GLY A 19 19.43 -36.73 1.80
C GLY A 19 18.29 -35.87 1.22
N LYS A 20 17.30 -35.57 2.04
CA LYS A 20 16.33 -34.51 1.76
C LYS A 20 17.15 -33.25 1.55
N ARG A 21 17.42 -32.94 0.27
CA ARG A 21 17.98 -31.64 -0.13
C ARG A 21 17.04 -30.62 0.45
N GLY A 22 17.47 -29.94 1.51
CA GLY A 22 16.80 -28.81 2.09
C GLY A 22 16.43 -27.88 0.95
N ARG A 23 15.14 -27.69 0.75
CA ARG A 23 14.61 -26.74 -0.21
C ARG A 23 15.09 -25.38 0.26
N TRP A 24 16.20 -24.91 -0.29
CA TRP A 24 16.63 -23.54 -0.12
C TRP A 24 15.47 -22.67 -0.53
N HIS A 25 14.74 -22.17 0.46
CA HIS A 25 13.81 -21.08 0.22
C HIS A 25 14.66 -19.93 -0.33
N LYS A 26 14.55 -19.66 -1.63
CA LYS A 26 14.97 -18.36 -2.15
C LYS A 26 14.36 -17.34 -1.21
N PRO A 27 15.14 -16.40 -0.63
CA PRO A 27 14.55 -15.31 0.11
C PRO A 27 13.56 -14.65 -0.85
N SER A 28 12.28 -14.76 -0.54
CA SER A 28 11.22 -14.03 -1.25
C SER A 28 11.61 -12.56 -1.19
N SER A 29 11.64 -11.91 -2.33
CA SER A 29 11.82 -10.48 -2.56
C SER A 29 11.88 -9.67 -1.27
N SER A 30 13.05 -9.09 -0.98
CA SER A 30 13.38 -8.30 0.20
C SER A 30 12.14 -7.60 0.77
N SER A 31 11.78 -7.93 2.01
CA SER A 31 10.81 -7.20 2.81
C SER A 31 11.21 -5.73 2.77
N ALA A 32 10.52 -4.95 1.96
CA ALA A 32 10.85 -3.56 1.81
C ALA A 32 10.29 -2.79 3.00
N ALA A 33 11.15 -2.14 3.76
CA ALA A 33 10.70 -1.05 4.63
C ALA A 33 10.12 0.05 3.73
N ILE A 34 9.10 0.75 4.20
CA ILE A 34 8.59 1.93 3.47
C ILE A 34 9.71 2.98 3.51
N PRO A 35 10.23 3.45 2.36
CA PRO A 35 11.27 4.45 2.35
C PRO A 35 10.77 5.77 2.97
N TYR A 36 11.61 6.47 3.70
CA TYR A 36 11.26 7.78 4.28
C TYR A 36 11.04 8.84 3.20
N GLY A 37 10.16 9.79 3.44
CA GLY A 37 9.75 10.78 2.46
C GLY A 37 8.88 10.21 1.33
N THR A 38 8.43 8.95 1.44
CA THR A 38 7.54 8.33 0.47
C THR A 38 6.10 8.74 0.74
N ARG A 39 5.35 8.98 -0.31
CA ARG A 39 3.90 9.20 -0.26
C ARG A 39 3.15 7.95 -0.69
N GLY A 40 1.97 7.73 -0.15
CA GLY A 40 1.17 6.56 -0.52
C GLY A 40 0.01 6.27 0.41
N VAL A 41 -0.39 4.99 0.47
CA VAL A 41 -1.54 4.55 1.24
C VAL A 41 -1.22 3.27 2.00
N VAL A 42 -1.41 3.29 3.31
CA VAL A 42 -1.43 2.09 4.15
C VAL A 42 -2.75 1.36 3.91
N VAL A 43 -2.66 0.14 3.43
CA VAL A 43 -3.81 -0.72 3.13
C VAL A 43 -3.91 -1.80 4.21
N THR A 44 -4.99 -1.79 4.98
CA THR A 44 -5.34 -2.93 5.82
C THR A 44 -6.32 -3.82 5.09
N CYS A 45 -6.10 -5.12 5.12
CA CYS A 45 -6.83 -6.07 4.32
C CYS A 45 -7.00 -7.43 5.00
N GLU A 46 -7.67 -8.37 4.36
CA GLU A 46 -7.70 -9.75 4.80
C GLU A 46 -6.32 -10.39 4.70
N GLN A 47 -5.98 -11.21 5.70
CA GLN A 47 -4.68 -11.88 5.75
C GLN A 47 -4.48 -12.79 4.53
N GLY A 48 -3.29 -12.71 3.91
CA GLY A 48 -2.93 -13.46 2.71
C GLY A 48 -3.52 -12.91 1.41
N LYS A 49 -4.19 -11.75 1.48
CA LYS A 49 -4.77 -11.06 0.31
C LYS A 49 -4.12 -9.70 0.02
N GLU A 50 -2.97 -9.44 0.65
CA GLU A 50 -2.29 -8.15 0.61
C GLU A 50 -2.03 -7.68 -0.83
N ARG A 51 -1.51 -8.57 -1.68
CA ARG A 51 -1.23 -8.23 -3.09
C ARG A 51 -2.50 -7.97 -3.92
N ALA A 52 -3.56 -8.75 -3.69
CA ALA A 52 -4.84 -8.53 -4.36
C ALA A 52 -5.48 -7.22 -3.92
N ALA A 53 -5.50 -6.96 -2.61
CA ALA A 53 -6.00 -5.72 -2.03
C ALA A 53 -5.29 -4.48 -2.60
N CYS A 54 -3.95 -4.51 -2.68
CA CYS A 54 -3.19 -3.38 -3.23
C CYS A 54 -3.44 -3.15 -4.72
N ARG A 55 -3.67 -4.21 -5.50
CA ARG A 55 -4.04 -4.09 -6.91
C ARG A 55 -5.41 -3.41 -7.08
N ASP A 56 -6.39 -3.80 -6.25
CA ASP A 56 -7.71 -3.17 -6.25
C ASP A 56 -7.61 -1.69 -5.87
N VAL A 57 -6.80 -1.38 -4.85
CA VAL A 57 -6.56 0.00 -4.39
C VAL A 57 -5.89 0.83 -5.48
N ALA A 58 -4.80 0.33 -6.07
CA ALA A 58 -4.07 1.03 -7.12
C ALA A 58 -4.99 1.40 -8.29
N ARG A 59 -5.78 0.43 -8.78
CA ARG A 59 -6.75 0.65 -9.86
C ARG A 59 -7.80 1.70 -9.48
N ALA A 60 -8.38 1.60 -8.28
CA ALA A 60 -9.40 2.54 -7.84
C ALA A 60 -8.84 3.97 -7.65
N LEU A 61 -7.59 4.09 -7.19
CA LEU A 61 -6.92 5.38 -7.06
C LEU A 61 -6.56 5.97 -8.44
N ASP A 62 -6.13 5.15 -9.41
CA ASP A 62 -5.88 5.58 -10.79
C ASP A 62 -7.15 6.16 -11.41
N GLU A 63 -8.28 5.48 -11.29
CA GLU A 63 -9.57 5.95 -11.82
C GLU A 63 -10.01 7.28 -11.19
N VAL A 64 -9.81 7.45 -9.88
CA VAL A 64 -10.13 8.71 -9.19
C VAL A 64 -9.17 9.82 -9.60
N PHE A 65 -7.90 9.50 -9.77
CA PHE A 65 -6.90 10.47 -10.22
C PHE A 65 -7.21 10.97 -11.62
N GLU A 66 -7.51 10.08 -12.56
CA GLU A 66 -7.86 10.44 -13.94
C GLU A 66 -9.15 11.26 -14.02
N ALA A 67 -10.13 10.92 -13.18
CA ALA A 67 -11.36 11.72 -13.10
C ALA A 67 -11.12 13.14 -12.55
N LYS A 68 -10.15 13.30 -11.63
CA LYS A 68 -9.77 14.60 -11.05
C LYS A 68 -8.87 15.40 -11.99
N PHE A 69 -8.03 14.72 -12.75
CA PHE A 69 -7.03 15.29 -13.65
C PHE A 69 -7.11 14.65 -15.03
N PRO A 70 -8.17 14.91 -15.80
CA PRO A 70 -8.29 14.31 -17.12
C PRO A 70 -7.07 14.64 -17.98
N SER A 71 -6.47 13.61 -18.56
CA SER A 71 -5.38 13.77 -19.51
C SER A 71 -5.93 14.48 -20.74
N SER A 72 -5.25 15.53 -21.19
CA SER A 72 -5.63 16.26 -22.40
C SER A 72 -5.25 15.52 -23.70
N ALA A 73 -4.60 14.37 -23.60
CA ALA A 73 -4.31 13.52 -24.76
C ALA A 73 -5.53 12.64 -25.06
N PRO A 74 -6.06 12.63 -26.31
CA PRO A 74 -7.04 11.64 -26.68
C PRO A 74 -6.44 10.25 -26.52
N PRO A 75 -7.24 9.20 -26.20
CA PRO A 75 -6.74 7.85 -26.19
C PRO A 75 -6.15 7.58 -27.58
N ALA A 76 -4.92 7.12 -27.62
CA ALA A 76 -4.34 6.60 -28.85
C ALA A 76 -5.32 5.57 -29.37
N ALA A 77 -5.91 5.81 -30.55
CA ALA A 77 -6.71 4.84 -31.23
C ALA A 77 -5.82 3.58 -31.38
N GLU A 78 -6.31 2.47 -30.89
CA GLU A 78 -5.72 1.17 -31.21
C GLU A 78 -5.90 1.04 -32.72
N GLU A 79 -4.85 1.34 -33.49
CA GLU A 79 -4.79 1.00 -34.88
C GLU A 79 -4.66 -0.52 -34.92
N ASP A 80 -5.70 -1.18 -35.46
CA ASP A 80 -5.64 -2.58 -35.83
C ASP A 80 -4.42 -2.78 -36.75
N PRO A 81 -3.60 -3.81 -36.51
CA PRO A 81 -2.47 -4.10 -37.40
C PRO A 81 -3.01 -4.38 -38.82
N PRO A 82 -2.38 -3.80 -39.84
CA PRO A 82 -2.81 -4.09 -41.22
C PRO A 82 -2.70 -5.59 -41.54
N ALA A 83 -3.74 -6.10 -42.18
CA ALA A 83 -3.81 -7.48 -42.65
C ALA A 83 -2.58 -7.80 -43.52
N ASP A 84 -1.96 -8.94 -43.24
CA ASP A 84 -0.85 -9.50 -43.98
C ASP A 84 -1.24 -9.66 -45.50
N GLU A 85 -0.63 -8.85 -46.35
CA GLU A 85 -0.56 -9.16 -47.77
C GLU A 85 0.68 -10.04 -48.02
N ASP A 86 0.46 -11.25 -48.53
CA ASP A 86 1.49 -12.17 -49.00
C ASP A 86 2.35 -11.54 -50.09
N PRO A 87 3.67 -11.54 -50.02
CA PRO A 87 4.50 -11.26 -51.18
C PRO A 87 4.82 -12.54 -51.94
N GLU A 88 4.36 -12.57 -53.18
CA GLU A 88 4.73 -13.56 -54.21
C GLU A 88 6.24 -13.64 -54.42
N ALA A 89 6.67 -14.85 -54.77
CA ALA A 89 8.03 -15.25 -55.07
C ALA A 89 8.66 -14.48 -56.23
N GLY A 90 9.86 -13.98 -56.03
CA GLY A 90 10.72 -13.39 -57.09
C GLY A 90 12.19 -13.78 -56.93
N ASP A 91 12.63 -14.50 -57.89
CA ASP A 91 13.93 -14.96 -58.36
C ASP A 91 15.24 -14.57 -57.67
N ALA A 92 16.09 -15.57 -57.57
CA ALA A 92 17.46 -15.57 -57.12
C ALA A 92 18.41 -14.80 -58.08
N VAL A 93 19.25 -13.95 -57.50
CA VAL A 93 20.51 -13.54 -58.13
C VAL A 93 21.61 -13.47 -57.05
N ASP A 94 22.65 -14.31 -57.25
CA ASP A 94 23.90 -14.34 -56.47
C ASP A 94 24.71 -13.06 -56.64
N PRO A 95 25.31 -12.49 -55.55
CA PRO A 95 26.40 -11.53 -55.67
C PRO A 95 27.78 -12.12 -55.31
N PRO A 96 28.85 -11.59 -55.90
CA PRO A 96 30.21 -12.11 -55.74
C PRO A 96 30.88 -11.68 -54.41
N PRO A 97 31.95 -12.39 -54.00
CA PRO A 97 32.60 -12.22 -52.72
C PRO A 97 33.63 -11.14 -52.73
N THR A 98 33.69 -10.32 -51.70
CA THR A 98 34.93 -9.78 -51.14
C THR A 98 34.72 -8.84 -49.94
N ALA A 99 35.57 -9.03 -48.97
CA ALA A 99 36.18 -8.11 -47.99
C ALA A 99 35.79 -8.32 -46.53
N GLU A 100 36.76 -8.80 -45.86
CA GLU A 100 37.15 -8.76 -44.43
C GLU A 100 36.12 -8.19 -43.42
N ALA A 101 35.53 -9.07 -42.64
CA ALA A 101 34.64 -8.73 -41.51
C ALA A 101 35.41 -8.75 -40.19
N LYS A 102 35.35 -7.60 -39.52
CA LYS A 102 35.65 -7.47 -38.09
C LYS A 102 34.73 -8.43 -37.27
N PRO A 103 35.16 -8.93 -36.10
CA PRO A 103 34.38 -9.91 -35.34
C PRO A 103 33.05 -9.32 -34.92
N ARG A 104 31.98 -9.84 -35.47
CA ARG A 104 30.59 -9.58 -35.06
C ARG A 104 30.30 -10.36 -33.79
N ASN A 105 29.67 -9.70 -32.83
CA ASN A 105 29.09 -10.26 -31.64
C ASN A 105 28.50 -11.66 -31.89
N ALA A 106 28.76 -12.56 -30.95
CA ALA A 106 28.14 -13.89 -30.93
C ALA A 106 26.60 -13.73 -31.06
N PRO A 107 25.92 -14.60 -31.80
CA PRO A 107 24.47 -14.53 -31.93
C PRO A 107 23.85 -14.69 -30.53
N VAL A 108 23.18 -13.64 -30.06
CA VAL A 108 22.38 -13.71 -28.85
C VAL A 108 21.26 -14.71 -29.12
N ASP A 109 21.12 -15.70 -28.27
CA ASP A 109 20.04 -16.68 -28.35
C ASP A 109 18.70 -15.92 -28.45
N PRO A 110 17.84 -16.22 -29.41
CA PRO A 110 16.54 -15.56 -29.54
C PRO A 110 15.71 -15.57 -28.26
N SER A 111 15.88 -16.60 -27.42
CA SER A 111 15.23 -16.69 -26.11
C SER A 111 15.78 -15.70 -25.11
N ASP A 112 17.09 -15.41 -25.15
CA ASP A 112 17.73 -14.40 -24.30
C ASP A 112 17.38 -12.98 -24.74
N ALA A 113 17.28 -12.75 -26.05
CA ALA A 113 16.84 -11.48 -26.61
C ALA A 113 15.39 -11.19 -26.19
N LEU A 114 14.49 -12.15 -26.34
CA LEU A 114 13.09 -12.03 -25.89
C LEU A 114 12.99 -11.84 -24.39
N ALA A 115 13.81 -12.52 -23.58
CA ALA A 115 13.85 -12.37 -22.14
C ALA A 115 14.34 -10.97 -21.74
N ALA A 116 15.29 -10.40 -22.47
CA ALA A 116 15.79 -9.02 -22.26
C ALA A 116 14.70 -8.00 -22.61
N GLU A 117 14.02 -8.16 -23.73
CA GLU A 117 12.92 -7.31 -24.18
C GLU A 117 11.73 -7.36 -23.20
N LEU A 118 11.34 -8.55 -22.75
CA LEU A 118 10.33 -8.71 -21.69
C LEU A 118 10.73 -8.06 -20.36
N ARG A 119 12.02 -8.01 -20.04
CA ARG A 119 12.51 -7.27 -18.86
C ARG A 119 12.39 -5.77 -19.08
N GLN A 120 12.83 -5.25 -20.21
CA GLN A 120 12.71 -3.83 -20.56
C GLN A 120 11.25 -3.37 -20.52
N LEU A 121 10.35 -4.09 -21.19
CA LEU A 121 8.92 -3.80 -21.16
C LEU A 121 8.31 -3.85 -19.75
N LYS A 122 8.78 -4.77 -18.91
CA LYS A 122 8.35 -4.82 -17.50
C LYS A 122 8.88 -3.66 -16.69
N GLU A 123 10.11 -3.24 -16.92
CA GLU A 123 10.75 -2.10 -16.26
C GLU A 123 10.10 -0.79 -16.70
N GLU A 124 9.89 -0.55 -17.99
CA GLU A 124 9.16 0.60 -18.53
C GLU A 124 7.73 0.66 -18.01
N LYS A 125 7.01 -0.46 -18.02
CA LYS A 125 5.65 -0.55 -17.47
C LYS A 125 5.61 -0.37 -15.96
N SER A 126 6.69 -0.70 -15.25
CA SER A 126 6.84 -0.45 -13.80
C SER A 126 7.13 1.02 -13.54
N GLU A 127 8.01 1.65 -14.33
CA GLU A 127 8.38 3.06 -14.19
C GLU A 127 7.25 4.01 -14.57
N SER A 128 6.34 3.60 -15.45
CA SER A 128 5.16 4.39 -15.85
C SER A 128 3.98 4.28 -14.88
N ARG A 129 4.04 3.35 -13.89
CA ARG A 129 2.95 3.18 -12.93
C ARG A 129 2.96 4.28 -11.88
N ARG A 130 1.82 4.93 -11.72
CA ARG A 130 1.58 5.92 -10.65
C ARG A 130 1.55 5.29 -9.28
N PHE A 131 1.09 4.05 -9.17
CA PHE A 131 0.92 3.31 -7.92
C PHE A 131 1.69 2.00 -7.94
N GLU A 132 2.51 1.77 -6.91
CA GLU A 132 3.35 0.58 -6.74
C GLU A 132 3.01 -0.14 -5.43
N TYR A 133 2.90 -1.47 -5.49
CA TYR A 133 2.74 -2.32 -4.30
C TYR A 133 4.08 -2.53 -3.60
N LEU A 134 4.17 -2.18 -2.33
CA LEU A 134 5.27 -2.53 -1.45
C LEU A 134 4.85 -3.63 -0.47
N ASN A 135 5.56 -4.75 -0.52
CA ASN A 135 5.37 -5.84 0.43
C ASN A 135 6.08 -5.50 1.75
N LEU A 136 5.32 -5.28 2.81
CA LEU A 136 5.84 -4.94 4.14
C LEU A 136 6.27 -6.17 4.94
N ASP A 137 6.09 -7.39 4.42
CA ASP A 137 6.26 -8.63 5.17
C ASP A 137 5.53 -8.57 6.52
N PHE A 138 4.32 -8.08 6.48
CA PHE A 138 3.41 -7.94 7.60
C PHE A 138 2.02 -8.42 7.20
N LYS A 139 1.44 -9.33 8.00
CA LYS A 139 0.14 -9.92 7.70
C LYS A 139 -0.98 -8.88 7.78
N ALA A 140 -1.91 -8.97 6.86
CA ALA A 140 -3.09 -8.13 6.78
C ALA A 140 -2.82 -6.61 6.63
N CYS A 141 -1.60 -6.25 6.23
CA CYS A 141 -1.19 -4.87 6.01
C CYS A 141 -0.19 -4.78 4.86
N ALA A 142 -0.37 -3.79 4.01
CA ALA A 142 0.50 -3.50 2.88
C ALA A 142 0.57 -2.00 2.63
N PHE A 143 1.44 -1.59 1.74
CA PHE A 143 1.58 -0.19 1.34
C PHE A 143 1.48 -0.06 -0.17
N VAL A 144 0.71 0.91 -0.62
CA VAL A 144 0.66 1.33 -2.03
C VAL A 144 1.40 2.65 -2.12
N ARG A 145 2.60 2.60 -2.70
CA ARG A 145 3.43 3.78 -2.95
C ARG A 145 2.84 4.58 -4.09
N MET A 146 2.77 5.88 -3.93
CA MET A 146 2.41 6.82 -4.96
C MET A 146 3.66 7.50 -5.50
N HIS A 147 3.90 7.36 -6.79
CA HIS A 147 4.99 8.05 -7.48
C HIS A 147 4.55 9.45 -7.88
N ALA A 148 5.46 10.40 -7.79
CA ALA A 148 5.23 11.71 -8.38
C ALA A 148 5.15 11.56 -9.91
N ASP A 149 4.14 12.15 -10.53
CA ASP A 149 4.02 12.15 -12.00
C ASP A 149 5.24 12.83 -12.60
N LYS A 150 6.08 12.06 -13.29
CA LYS A 150 7.23 12.58 -14.04
C LYS A 150 6.68 13.44 -15.20
N GLY A 151 6.72 14.75 -15.05
CA GLY A 151 6.32 15.70 -16.10
C GLY A 151 4.96 16.37 -15.95
N SER A 152 4.19 16.06 -14.92
CA SER A 152 2.94 16.78 -14.60
C SER A 152 3.18 17.75 -13.43
N ALA A 153 2.81 19.02 -13.63
CA ALA A 153 2.73 20.00 -12.53
C ALA A 153 1.58 19.68 -11.54
N LYS A 154 0.86 18.58 -11.76
CA LYS A 154 -0.30 18.16 -10.98
C LYS A 154 0.15 17.21 -9.88
N THR A 155 0.45 17.75 -8.72
CA THR A 155 0.66 16.97 -7.50
C THR A 155 -0.66 16.84 -6.75
N CYS A 156 -1.04 15.61 -6.44
CA CYS A 156 -2.17 15.32 -5.56
C CYS A 156 -1.65 14.65 -4.29
N GLU A 157 -2.14 15.10 -3.14
CA GLU A 157 -1.79 14.46 -1.88
C GLU A 157 -2.53 13.12 -1.74
N PRO A 158 -1.90 12.07 -1.18
CA PRO A 158 -2.57 10.81 -0.91
C PRO A 158 -3.86 10.95 -0.10
N SER A 159 -3.88 11.87 0.88
CA SER A 159 -5.08 12.17 1.68
C SER A 159 -6.25 12.70 0.84
N GLU A 160 -5.98 13.58 -0.12
CA GLU A 160 -7.03 14.09 -1.02
C GLU A 160 -7.57 13.00 -1.94
N LEU A 161 -6.70 12.14 -2.46
CA LEU A 161 -7.07 11.09 -3.41
C LEU A 161 -7.90 10.01 -2.72
N VAL A 162 -7.46 9.56 -1.54
CA VAL A 162 -8.21 8.58 -0.75
C VAL A 162 -9.54 9.17 -0.26
N HIS A 163 -9.56 10.44 0.16
CA HIS A 163 -10.81 11.11 0.54
C HIS A 163 -11.81 11.16 -0.63
N ALA A 164 -11.36 11.48 -1.84
CA ALA A 164 -12.21 11.47 -3.04
C ALA A 164 -12.73 10.05 -3.35
N LEU A 165 -11.86 9.02 -3.26
CA LEU A 165 -12.24 7.63 -3.45
C LEU A 165 -13.34 7.18 -2.48
N LEU A 166 -13.15 7.47 -1.19
CA LEU A 166 -14.10 7.07 -0.14
C LEU A 166 -15.43 7.81 -0.25
N ASN A 167 -15.41 9.09 -0.64
CA ASN A 167 -16.63 9.86 -0.92
C ASN A 167 -17.38 9.31 -2.14
N LYS A 168 -16.68 8.91 -3.20
CA LYS A 168 -17.28 8.25 -4.36
C LYS A 168 -17.94 6.92 -3.95
N ALA A 169 -17.31 6.14 -3.10
CA ALA A 169 -17.88 4.90 -2.58
C ALA A 169 -19.13 5.15 -1.72
N ARG A 170 -19.08 6.15 -0.83
CA ARG A 170 -20.22 6.58 0.01
C ARG A 170 -21.39 7.06 -0.83
N ALA A 171 -21.14 7.90 -1.84
CA ALA A 171 -22.17 8.43 -2.73
C ALA A 171 -22.82 7.33 -3.58
N GLY A 172 -22.03 6.38 -4.09
CA GLY A 172 -22.55 5.24 -4.85
C GLY A 172 -23.44 4.33 -4.00
N GLU A 173 -23.10 4.11 -2.73
CA GLU A 173 -23.95 3.36 -1.82
C GLU A 173 -25.26 4.10 -1.52
N ALA A 174 -25.22 5.42 -1.32
CA ALA A 174 -26.40 6.24 -1.11
C ALA A 174 -27.38 6.18 -2.31
N ARG A 175 -26.86 6.26 -3.54
CA ARG A 175 -27.66 6.10 -4.76
C ARG A 175 -28.29 4.71 -4.87
N ARG A 176 -27.56 3.65 -4.54
CA ARG A 176 -28.10 2.30 -4.54
C ARG A 176 -29.27 2.15 -3.58
N ARG A 177 -29.18 2.73 -2.38
CA ARG A 177 -30.28 2.75 -1.40
C ARG A 177 -31.50 3.52 -1.91
N ALA A 178 -31.27 4.55 -2.70
CA ALA A 178 -32.34 5.32 -3.34
C ALA A 178 -32.96 4.61 -4.57
N GLY A 179 -32.43 3.43 -4.95
CA GLY A 179 -32.88 2.71 -6.16
C GLY A 179 -32.40 3.34 -7.47
N GLU A 180 -31.40 4.24 -7.39
CA GLU A 180 -30.78 4.89 -8.53
C GLU A 180 -29.59 4.06 -9.04
N ASP A 181 -29.20 4.28 -10.29
CA ASP A 181 -27.96 3.73 -10.82
C ASP A 181 -26.76 4.31 -10.05
N PRO A 182 -26.02 3.50 -9.31
CA PRO A 182 -24.87 3.97 -8.56
C PRO A 182 -23.71 4.38 -9.47
N GLY A 183 -23.76 4.05 -10.77
CA GLY A 183 -22.63 4.16 -11.68
C GLY A 183 -21.45 3.29 -11.22
N PHE A 184 -20.24 3.68 -11.61
CA PHE A 184 -19.05 2.98 -11.14
C PHE A 184 -18.77 3.32 -9.67
N VAL A 185 -18.92 2.33 -8.80
CA VAL A 185 -18.59 2.41 -7.37
C VAL A 185 -17.33 1.57 -7.11
N PRO A 186 -16.21 2.21 -6.75
CA PRO A 186 -15.01 1.47 -6.39
C PRO A 186 -15.27 0.53 -5.21
N ARG A 187 -14.99 -0.73 -5.37
CA ARG A 187 -15.15 -1.76 -4.34
C ARG A 187 -13.98 -2.71 -4.32
N SER A 188 -13.62 -3.17 -3.14
CA SER A 188 -12.72 -4.29 -2.97
C SER A 188 -13.29 -5.28 -1.97
N ARG A 189 -13.19 -6.55 -2.31
CA ARG A 189 -13.58 -7.64 -1.41
C ARG A 189 -12.61 -7.79 -0.24
N HIS A 190 -11.35 -7.43 -0.44
CA HIS A 190 -10.25 -7.75 0.48
C HIS A 190 -9.78 -6.58 1.33
N VAL A 191 -10.03 -5.35 0.89
CA VAL A 191 -9.61 -4.15 1.61
C VAL A 191 -10.54 -3.86 2.77
N LEU A 192 -9.98 -3.52 3.91
CA LEU A 192 -10.70 -3.07 5.09
C LEU A 192 -10.61 -1.54 5.23
N ARG A 193 -9.39 -1.01 5.36
CA ARG A 193 -9.16 0.42 5.57
C ARG A 193 -8.05 0.93 4.66
N LEU A 194 -8.19 2.20 4.28
CA LEU A 194 -7.20 2.95 3.53
C LEU A 194 -6.76 4.14 4.37
N VAL A 195 -5.54 4.13 4.87
CA VAL A 195 -5.00 5.28 5.61
C VAL A 195 -3.94 5.94 4.74
N PRO A 196 -4.18 7.17 4.27
CA PRO A 196 -3.19 7.90 3.50
C PRO A 196 -1.90 8.12 4.30
N ALA A 197 -0.80 8.24 3.60
CA ALA A 197 0.50 8.64 4.12
C ALA A 197 0.99 9.80 3.24
N ASP A 198 0.75 11.02 3.67
CA ASP A 198 1.19 12.22 2.96
C ASP A 198 2.70 12.41 3.15
N ASP A 199 3.23 11.90 4.26
CA ASP A 199 4.67 11.77 4.48
C ASP A 199 4.98 10.55 5.37
N VAL A 200 6.21 10.05 5.23
CA VAL A 200 6.71 8.85 5.92
C VAL A 200 8.07 9.14 6.54
N CYS A 201 8.20 8.88 7.86
CA CYS A 201 9.45 9.07 8.58
C CYS A 201 9.83 7.84 9.42
N PHE A 202 10.99 7.89 10.08
CA PHE A 202 11.35 6.91 11.08
C PHE A 202 10.39 6.98 12.29
N ALA A 203 10.07 5.81 12.86
CA ALA A 203 9.20 5.71 14.04
C ALA A 203 9.95 6.08 15.33
N GLY A 204 10.40 7.32 15.42
CA GLY A 204 11.00 7.97 16.59
C GLY A 204 10.25 9.26 16.90
N LEU A 205 10.13 9.60 18.17
CA LEU A 205 9.30 10.73 18.60
C LEU A 205 9.75 12.07 17.98
N GLU A 206 11.05 12.30 17.86
CA GLU A 206 11.60 13.53 17.28
C GLU A 206 11.37 13.62 15.76
N GLU A 207 11.51 12.48 15.05
CA GLU A 207 11.24 12.44 13.61
C GLU A 207 9.74 12.61 13.32
N ILE A 208 8.89 12.01 14.17
CA ILE A 208 7.42 12.19 14.08
C ILE A 208 7.07 13.66 14.27
N LYS A 209 7.62 14.34 15.30
CA LYS A 209 7.41 15.78 15.53
C LYS A 209 7.84 16.62 14.34
N LYS A 210 9.04 16.37 13.81
CA LYS A 210 9.61 17.11 12.69
C LYS A 210 8.71 17.02 11.45
N THR A 211 8.30 15.80 11.10
CA THR A 211 7.47 15.55 9.91
C THR A 211 6.04 16.06 10.13
N ALA A 212 5.45 15.82 11.32
CA ALA A 212 4.12 16.30 11.65
C ALA A 212 4.05 17.85 11.62
N LYS A 213 5.09 18.55 12.04
CA LYS A 213 5.14 20.02 12.01
C LYS A 213 4.92 20.54 10.59
N THR A 214 5.61 20.01 9.59
CA THR A 214 5.46 20.42 8.18
C THR A 214 4.04 20.20 7.69
N LEU A 215 3.44 19.05 7.99
CA LEU A 215 2.06 18.75 7.59
C LEU A 215 1.05 19.65 8.32
N ILE A 216 1.24 19.90 9.59
CA ILE A 216 0.36 20.76 10.39
C ILE A 216 0.41 22.21 9.88
N GLU A 217 1.60 22.75 9.58
CA GLU A 217 1.76 24.10 9.02
C GLU A 217 1.03 24.28 7.67
N THR A 218 0.85 23.21 6.90
CA THR A 218 0.11 23.24 5.63
C THR A 218 -1.42 23.29 5.84
N HIS A 219 -1.92 22.66 6.90
CA HIS A 219 -3.35 22.46 7.10
C HIS A 219 -3.96 23.38 8.16
N PHE A 220 -3.15 23.90 9.08
CA PHE A 220 -3.58 24.76 10.19
C PHE A 220 -2.98 26.15 10.07
N VAL A 221 -3.84 27.14 9.95
CA VAL A 221 -3.40 28.54 9.91
C VAL A 221 -2.95 28.99 11.30
N ASN A 222 -1.82 29.68 11.39
CA ASN A 222 -1.44 30.31 12.64
C ASN A 222 -2.37 31.50 12.91
N LEU A 223 -3.33 31.31 13.81
CA LEU A 223 -4.37 32.28 14.13
C LEU A 223 -3.83 33.56 14.80
N GLU A 224 -2.63 33.52 15.40
CA GLU A 224 -2.00 34.71 15.95
C GLU A 224 -1.59 35.72 14.87
N LYS A 225 -1.37 35.22 13.63
CA LYS A 225 -1.03 36.04 12.45
C LYS A 225 -2.27 36.54 11.70
N VAL A 226 -3.47 36.09 12.06
CA VAL A 226 -4.73 36.51 11.43
C VAL A 226 -5.37 37.58 12.31
N PRO A 227 -5.72 38.75 11.76
CA PRO A 227 -6.44 39.79 12.51
C PRO A 227 -7.70 39.27 13.18
N GLU A 228 -8.03 39.83 14.34
CA GLU A 228 -9.28 39.49 15.01
C GLU A 228 -10.49 39.91 14.15
N GLY A 229 -11.42 38.97 13.97
CA GLY A 229 -12.59 39.22 13.14
C GLY A 229 -13.19 37.93 12.58
N PRO A 230 -14.19 38.07 11.68
CA PRO A 230 -14.92 36.94 11.10
C PRO A 230 -14.03 35.95 10.33
N GLU A 231 -12.92 36.43 9.76
CA GLU A 231 -11.97 35.58 9.01
C GLU A 231 -11.18 34.67 9.95
N ARG A 232 -10.79 35.19 11.13
CA ARG A 232 -10.12 34.38 12.15
C ARG A 232 -11.04 33.30 12.71
N GLU A 233 -12.31 33.59 12.92
CA GLU A 233 -13.30 32.59 13.35
C GLU A 233 -13.51 31.50 12.30
N LYS A 234 -13.59 31.84 11.02
CA LYS A 234 -13.67 30.88 9.92
C LYS A 234 -12.39 30.01 9.77
N ALA A 235 -11.24 30.55 10.11
CA ALA A 235 -9.98 29.85 10.05
C ALA A 235 -9.76 28.89 11.25
N LYS A 236 -10.54 29.04 12.33
CA LYS A 236 -10.52 28.09 13.44
C LYS A 236 -10.95 26.71 12.96
N LYS A 237 -10.24 25.70 13.41
CA LYS A 237 -10.52 24.29 13.14
C LYS A 237 -10.60 23.52 14.44
N THR A 238 -11.43 22.51 14.45
CA THR A 238 -11.38 21.47 15.47
C THR A 238 -10.51 20.33 14.98
N PHE A 239 -9.79 19.68 15.90
CA PHE A 239 -8.92 18.57 15.51
C PHE A 239 -8.87 17.44 16.52
N ALA A 240 -8.45 16.27 16.05
CA ALA A 240 -8.09 15.12 16.87
C ALA A 240 -6.78 14.50 16.36
N VAL A 241 -6.10 13.76 17.22
CA VAL A 241 -4.96 12.93 16.83
C VAL A 241 -5.35 11.46 16.93
N SER A 242 -5.27 10.75 15.82
CA SER A 242 -5.49 9.30 15.74
C SER A 242 -4.16 8.58 15.70
N PHE A 243 -3.92 7.67 16.63
CA PHE A 243 -2.69 6.89 16.70
C PHE A 243 -2.99 5.40 16.59
N ALA A 244 -2.30 4.72 15.68
CA ALA A 244 -2.27 3.26 15.61
C ALA A 244 -0.82 2.77 15.49
N SER A 245 -0.54 1.61 16.09
CA SER A 245 0.79 0.99 16.03
C SER A 245 0.67 -0.48 15.72
N ARG A 246 1.56 -0.97 14.83
CA ARG A 246 1.68 -2.37 14.45
C ARG A 246 3.13 -2.80 14.51
N ALA A 247 3.41 -3.84 15.30
CA ALA A 247 4.76 -4.39 15.50
C ALA A 247 5.81 -3.31 15.89
N ASN A 248 5.39 -2.36 16.72
CA ASN A 248 6.26 -1.35 17.32
C ASN A 248 5.83 -1.11 18.77
N SER A 249 6.77 -1.16 19.69
CA SER A 249 6.58 -0.87 21.12
C SER A 249 7.42 0.31 21.60
N SER A 250 8.26 0.87 20.74
CA SER A 250 9.17 1.97 21.09
C SER A 250 8.44 3.33 21.19
N VAL A 251 7.42 3.52 20.34
CA VAL A 251 6.61 4.75 20.34
C VAL A 251 5.36 4.53 21.17
N LYS A 252 5.28 5.18 22.33
CA LYS A 252 4.10 5.11 23.19
C LYS A 252 2.99 6.01 22.66
N ARG A 253 1.76 5.50 22.73
CA ARG A 253 0.58 6.21 22.23
C ARG A 253 0.39 7.59 22.85
N ALA A 254 0.52 7.69 24.17
CA ALA A 254 0.31 8.94 24.89
C ALA A 254 1.33 10.00 24.47
N ASP A 255 2.62 9.61 24.39
CA ASP A 255 3.71 10.53 24.06
C ASP A 255 3.58 11.04 22.60
N ALA A 256 3.23 10.15 21.67
CA ALA A 256 3.04 10.53 20.27
C ALA A 256 1.84 11.48 20.10
N ILE A 257 0.71 11.20 20.74
CA ILE A 257 -0.48 12.04 20.67
C ILE A 257 -0.19 13.43 21.26
N ALA A 258 0.42 13.51 22.46
CA ALA A 258 0.76 14.77 23.08
C ALA A 258 1.74 15.57 22.22
N ALA A 259 2.80 14.92 21.75
CA ALA A 259 3.83 15.56 20.93
C ALA A 259 3.29 16.14 19.60
N VAL A 260 2.32 15.48 18.98
CA VAL A 260 1.70 15.97 17.74
C VAL A 260 0.65 17.04 18.03
N ALA A 261 -0.15 16.88 19.08
CA ALA A 261 -1.16 17.87 19.46
C ALA A 261 -0.53 19.22 19.86
N ASP A 262 0.62 19.21 20.52
CA ASP A 262 1.36 20.41 20.94
C ASP A 262 1.91 21.24 19.76
N LEU A 263 2.00 20.63 18.56
CA LEU A 263 2.44 21.32 17.33
C LEU A 263 1.33 22.13 16.66
N VAL A 264 0.06 21.85 16.98
CA VAL A 264 -1.06 22.58 16.39
C VAL A 264 -1.07 24.01 16.94
N PRO A 265 -1.13 25.04 16.07
CA PRO A 265 -1.13 26.43 16.51
C PRO A 265 -2.27 26.74 17.50
N ARG A 266 -2.00 27.61 18.44
CA ARG A 266 -3.00 28.03 19.45
C ARG A 266 -4.26 28.61 18.80
N GLY A 267 -5.39 28.37 19.45
CA GLY A 267 -6.70 28.84 18.99
C GLY A 267 -7.52 27.81 18.21
N HIS A 268 -6.91 26.71 17.77
CA HIS A 268 -7.62 25.51 17.32
C HIS A 268 -8.04 24.69 18.54
N ALA A 269 -9.22 24.02 18.46
CA ALA A 269 -9.77 23.28 19.59
C ALA A 269 -9.69 21.76 19.35
N VAL A 270 -9.49 21.00 20.41
CA VAL A 270 -9.55 19.53 20.36
C VAL A 270 -11.01 19.08 20.39
N ASP A 271 -11.42 18.29 19.41
CA ASP A 271 -12.71 17.61 19.35
C ASP A 271 -12.50 16.14 18.97
N LEU A 272 -12.79 15.23 19.88
CA LEU A 272 -12.61 13.79 19.66
C LEU A 272 -13.84 13.12 19.01
N THR A 273 -14.97 13.84 18.94
CA THR A 273 -16.25 13.30 18.45
C THR A 273 -16.45 13.59 16.99
N SER A 274 -16.28 14.84 16.59
CA SER A 274 -16.52 15.29 15.20
C SER A 274 -15.51 16.37 14.77
N PRO A 275 -14.21 16.05 14.76
CA PRO A 275 -13.19 17.02 14.37
C PRO A 275 -13.27 17.38 12.90
N ASP A 276 -12.99 18.65 12.56
CA ASP A 276 -12.81 19.09 11.17
C ASP A 276 -11.64 18.36 10.51
N LEU A 277 -10.55 18.18 11.25
CA LEU A 277 -9.34 17.51 10.79
C LEU A 277 -8.86 16.47 11.80
N THR A 278 -8.42 15.34 11.31
CA THR A 278 -7.77 14.30 12.14
C THR A 278 -6.34 14.09 11.68
N ILE A 279 -5.39 14.30 12.56
CA ILE A 279 -3.98 14.00 12.30
C ILE A 279 -3.77 12.52 12.57
N ALA A 280 -3.53 11.75 11.51
CA ALA A 280 -3.31 10.30 11.61
C ALA A 280 -1.83 10.00 11.75
N VAL A 281 -1.50 9.18 12.76
CA VAL A 281 -0.16 8.68 13.08
C VAL A 281 -0.24 7.16 13.04
N GLU A 282 0.21 6.55 11.95
CA GLU A 282 0.22 5.09 11.75
C GLU A 282 1.65 4.57 11.80
N VAL A 283 1.99 3.88 12.90
CA VAL A 283 3.33 3.30 13.10
C VAL A 283 3.30 1.84 12.66
N ILE A 284 4.21 1.47 11.75
CA ILE A 284 4.35 0.11 11.25
C ILE A 284 5.82 -0.30 11.34
N LYS A 285 6.16 -1.22 12.24
CA LYS A 285 7.55 -1.59 12.54
C LYS A 285 8.38 -0.33 12.86
N GLY A 286 9.44 -0.06 12.13
CA GLY A 286 10.31 1.11 12.30
C GLY A 286 9.91 2.37 11.53
N THR A 287 8.71 2.38 10.92
CA THR A 287 8.27 3.46 10.05
C THR A 287 6.99 4.09 10.58
N CYS A 288 6.87 5.41 10.50
CA CYS A 288 5.67 6.17 10.84
C CYS A 288 5.12 6.85 9.58
N CYS A 289 3.85 6.62 9.28
CA CYS A 289 3.09 7.27 8.22
C CYS A 289 2.22 8.37 8.84
N LEU A 290 2.28 9.57 8.28
CA LEU A 290 1.57 10.75 8.77
C LEU A 290 0.67 11.31 7.67
N SER A 291 -0.52 11.76 8.08
CA SER A 291 -1.46 12.46 7.18
C SER A 291 -2.45 13.32 7.96
N VAL A 292 -3.08 14.29 7.27
CA VAL A 292 -4.16 15.08 7.82
C VAL A 292 -5.46 14.75 7.07
N LEU A 293 -6.41 14.18 7.79
CA LEU A 293 -7.62 13.57 7.26
C LEU A 293 -8.84 14.44 7.51
N ARG A 294 -9.70 14.56 6.50
CA ARG A 294 -11.01 15.21 6.59
C ARG A 294 -12.11 14.16 6.81
N GLU A 295 -13.22 14.54 7.43
CA GLU A 295 -14.40 13.70 7.63
C GLU A 295 -14.07 12.30 8.20
N TYR A 296 -13.06 12.20 9.07
CA TYR A 296 -12.55 10.91 9.56
C TYR A 296 -13.65 10.01 10.14
N HIS A 297 -14.54 10.57 10.95
CA HIS A 297 -15.67 9.83 11.52
C HIS A 297 -16.78 9.61 10.50
N GLY A 298 -17.09 10.60 9.65
CA GLY A 298 -18.08 10.49 8.59
C GLY A 298 -17.73 9.43 7.55
N LEU A 299 -16.43 9.22 7.31
CA LEU A 299 -15.91 8.16 6.44
C LEU A 299 -15.56 6.86 7.22
N LEU A 300 -16.22 6.64 8.38
CA LEU A 300 -16.07 5.44 9.20
C LEU A 300 -14.60 5.10 9.51
N LYS A 301 -13.82 6.12 9.86
CA LYS A 301 -12.37 6.02 10.10
C LYS A 301 -11.62 5.46 8.89
N TYR A 302 -12.03 5.88 7.68
CA TYR A 302 -11.47 5.44 6.41
C TYR A 302 -11.60 3.93 6.16
N ASN A 303 -12.69 3.35 6.66
CA ASN A 303 -13.03 1.95 6.45
C ASN A 303 -13.81 1.80 5.14
N TRP A 304 -13.08 1.51 4.05
CA TRP A 304 -13.65 1.39 2.71
C TRP A 304 -14.68 0.26 2.62
N ARG A 305 -14.42 -0.88 3.26
CA ARG A 305 -15.36 -2.00 3.29
C ARG A 305 -16.70 -1.59 3.88
N MET A 306 -16.66 -0.94 5.03
CA MET A 306 -17.89 -0.54 5.73
C MET A 306 -18.68 0.53 4.99
N LEU A 307 -18.02 1.41 4.22
CA LEU A 307 -18.70 2.42 3.41
C LEU A 307 -19.52 1.82 2.28
N GLY A 308 -19.11 0.68 1.73
CA GLY A 308 -19.81 -0.04 0.68
C GLY A 308 -20.91 -0.99 1.14
N LEU A 309 -21.21 -1.05 2.45
CA LEU A 309 -22.23 -1.91 3.02
C LEU A 309 -23.50 -1.14 3.41
N SER A 310 -24.66 -1.79 3.36
CA SER A 310 -25.91 -1.26 3.96
C SER A 310 -25.80 -1.19 5.48
N ASP A 311 -26.72 -0.51 6.14
CA ASP A 311 -26.71 -0.41 7.61
C ASP A 311 -26.93 -1.76 8.29
N GLU A 312 -27.75 -2.63 7.69
CA GLU A 312 -27.98 -3.99 8.14
C GLU A 312 -26.71 -4.86 7.98
N GLU A 313 -26.04 -4.78 6.83
CA GLU A 313 -24.77 -5.47 6.58
C GLU A 313 -23.67 -4.98 7.52
N ARG A 314 -23.62 -3.67 7.81
CA ARG A 314 -22.68 -3.09 8.79
C ARG A 314 -22.91 -3.62 10.19
N ALA A 315 -24.18 -3.75 10.59
CA ALA A 315 -24.54 -4.32 11.89
C ALA A 315 -24.12 -5.79 11.98
N ALA A 316 -24.39 -6.58 10.94
CA ALA A 316 -23.97 -7.96 10.84
C ALA A 316 -22.43 -8.13 10.89
N GLU A 317 -21.68 -7.27 10.18
CA GLU A 317 -20.23 -7.33 10.18
C GLU A 317 -19.61 -6.94 11.53
N ARG A 318 -20.20 -5.97 12.24
CA ARG A 318 -19.81 -5.64 13.63
C ARG A 318 -20.02 -6.80 14.57
N SER A 319 -21.14 -7.49 14.47
CA SER A 319 -21.47 -8.67 15.30
C SER A 319 -20.49 -9.81 15.05
N ARG A 320 -20.11 -10.07 13.79
CA ARG A 320 -19.08 -11.08 13.44
C ARG A 320 -17.70 -10.71 13.99
N GLY A 321 -17.36 -9.41 14.02
CA GLY A 321 -16.11 -8.93 14.60
C GLY A 321 -16.04 -9.17 16.10
N LEU A 322 -17.14 -8.93 16.81
CA LEU A 322 -17.23 -9.13 18.25
C LEU A 322 -17.13 -10.61 18.65
N SER A 323 -17.77 -11.53 17.90
CA SER A 323 -17.67 -12.96 18.17
C SER A 323 -16.26 -13.52 17.99
N LYS A 324 -15.50 -13.03 16.98
CA LYS A 324 -14.10 -13.45 16.77
C LYS A 324 -13.15 -12.97 17.89
N THR A 325 -13.42 -11.82 18.50
CA THR A 325 -12.61 -11.32 19.62
C THR A 325 -12.93 -12.04 20.92
N ALA A 326 -14.19 -12.48 21.14
CA ALA A 326 -14.59 -13.24 22.31
C ALA A 326 -13.93 -14.64 22.32
N THR A 327 -13.97 -15.36 21.17
CA THR A 327 -13.32 -16.67 21.05
C THR A 327 -11.80 -16.64 21.13
N ALA A 328 -11.16 -15.53 20.73
CA ALA A 328 -9.71 -15.37 20.85
C ALA A 328 -9.27 -15.00 22.29
N GLY A 329 -10.17 -14.54 23.15
CA GLY A 329 -9.93 -14.25 24.56
C GLY A 329 -9.98 -15.51 25.44
N GLU A 330 -10.88 -16.45 25.12
CA GLU A 330 -11.07 -17.69 25.91
C GLU A 330 -9.95 -18.72 25.77
N THR A 331 -9.14 -18.64 24.73
CA THR A 331 -7.99 -19.57 24.51
C THR A 331 -6.69 -19.16 25.22
N ARG A 332 -6.67 -18.06 25.97
CA ARG A 332 -5.46 -17.58 26.66
C ARG A 332 -5.39 -17.84 28.15
N ASP A 333 -6.46 -18.35 28.77
CA ASP A 333 -6.53 -18.52 30.23
C ASP A 333 -6.36 -19.98 30.72
N ASP A 334 -6.07 -20.96 29.84
CA ASP A 334 -5.99 -22.38 30.21
C ASP A 334 -4.59 -23.02 30.26
N ASP A 335 -3.52 -22.22 30.12
CA ASP A 335 -2.13 -22.73 30.26
C ASP A 335 -1.41 -22.15 31.50
N GLY A 336 -1.96 -22.37 32.70
CA GLY A 336 -1.33 -21.84 33.91
C GLY A 336 -1.75 -22.42 35.22
N LYS A 337 -2.03 -23.73 35.31
CA LYS A 337 -2.07 -24.45 36.59
C LYS A 337 -1.90 -25.95 36.35
N ASP A 338 -0.65 -26.37 36.49
CA ASP A 338 -0.24 -27.65 37.12
C ASP A 338 1.29 -27.79 36.94
N ALA A 339 2.01 -27.51 38.01
CA ALA A 339 3.19 -28.21 38.56
C ALA A 339 3.90 -27.34 39.60
#